data_7e19f6d76a75125ca4dd84b9e1e7b8be
#
_entry.id   7e19f6d76a75125ca4dd84b9e1e7b8be
#
_cell.length_a   1.000
_cell.length_b   1.000
_cell.length_c   1.000
_cell.angle_alpha   90.00
_cell.angle_beta   90.00
_cell.angle_gamma   90.00
#
_symmetry.space_group_name_H-M   'P 1'
#
loop_
_entity.id
_entity.type
_entity.pdbx_description
1 polymer ?
#
loop_
_entity_poly.entity_id
_entity_poly.type
_entity_poly.pdbx_seq_one_letter_code
_entity_poly.pdbx_strand_id
1 'polypeptide(L)'
;MKKQIFLAITALTVVFFSFTTVTNTDWTNDTAHSKLGFSVTHMMISDVEGYFKKVNIKLTTTKPDFTDAVVEVTADVASINTDNEKRDGHLQSEDFFDAAKYPAITFKSTSFKKGKTAGTYVVKGNLTMHGVTKPVTLTAVAKTGVHPMSKKSIAGFKISGTVKRSDFGIG
;
A
#
# COMPACT_ATOMS: atom_id res chain seq x y z
N MET A 1 70.36 37.19 -27.11
CA MET A 1 69.87 36.18 -26.14
C MET A 1 68.37 36.41 -25.93
N LYS A 2 67.54 35.65 -26.62
CA LYS A 2 66.06 35.76 -26.49
C LYS A 2 65.53 34.77 -25.41
N LYS A 3 65.03 35.30 -24.31
CA LYS A 3 64.41 34.50 -23.27
C LYS A 3 62.95 34.17 -23.70
N GLN A 4 62.65 32.88 -23.91
CA GLN A 4 61.28 32.41 -24.12
C GLN A 4 60.68 32.17 -22.79
N ILE A 5 59.52 32.82 -22.50
CA ILE A 5 58.68 32.61 -21.31
C ILE A 5 57.64 31.60 -21.72
N PHE A 6 57.68 30.38 -21.14
CA PHE A 6 56.64 29.39 -21.28
C PHE A 6 55.51 29.68 -20.25
N LEU A 7 54.35 30.06 -20.76
CA LEU A 7 53.15 30.24 -19.95
C LEU A 7 52.41 28.89 -19.85
N ALA A 8 52.50 28.24 -18.71
CA ALA A 8 51.74 27.01 -18.45
C ALA A 8 50.32 27.38 -18.09
N ILE A 9 49.37 27.12 -18.97
CA ILE A 9 47.92 27.25 -18.69
C ILE A 9 47.46 25.97 -18.03
N THR A 10 47.24 26.01 -16.70
CA THR A 10 46.61 24.92 -15.95
C THR A 10 45.11 25.01 -16.14
N ALA A 11 44.54 24.13 -16.96
CA ALA A 11 43.09 24.03 -17.14
C ALA A 11 42.49 23.37 -15.90
N LEU A 12 41.81 24.16 -15.07
CA LEU A 12 41.00 23.68 -13.92
C LEU A 12 39.69 23.13 -14.43
N THR A 13 39.57 21.81 -14.55
CA THR A 13 38.31 21.12 -14.88
C THR A 13 37.40 21.10 -13.67
N VAL A 14 36.39 21.96 -13.65
CA VAL A 14 35.33 21.97 -12.63
C VAL A 14 34.31 20.89 -12.99
N VAL A 15 34.34 19.78 -12.27
CA VAL A 15 33.34 18.72 -12.39
C VAL A 15 32.08 19.14 -11.63
N PHE A 16 31.02 19.50 -12.34
CA PHE A 16 29.71 19.75 -11.74
C PHE A 16 29.04 18.42 -11.41
N PHE A 17 28.98 18.07 -10.14
CA PHE A 17 28.08 17.01 -9.66
C PHE A 17 26.65 17.56 -9.64
N SER A 18 25.84 17.18 -10.61
CA SER A 18 24.40 17.44 -10.59
C SER A 18 23.76 16.47 -9.60
N PHE A 19 23.36 16.95 -8.44
CA PHE A 19 22.50 16.19 -7.51
C PHE A 19 21.08 16.23 -8.05
N THR A 20 20.60 15.11 -8.58
CA THR A 20 19.16 14.94 -8.86
C THR A 20 18.45 14.73 -7.55
N THR A 21 17.63 15.68 -7.14
CA THR A 21 16.72 15.51 -6.00
C THR A 21 15.62 14.51 -6.40
N VAL A 22 15.61 13.35 -5.74
CA VAL A 22 14.53 12.39 -5.89
C VAL A 22 13.33 12.92 -5.11
N THR A 23 12.27 13.29 -5.81
CA THR A 23 11.04 13.81 -5.19
C THR A 23 10.07 12.66 -4.97
N ASN A 24 9.68 12.44 -3.71
CA ASN A 24 8.62 11.51 -3.38
C ASN A 24 7.27 12.05 -3.87
N THR A 25 6.47 11.19 -4.48
CA THR A 25 5.08 11.46 -4.81
C THR A 25 4.20 10.70 -3.82
N ASP A 26 3.42 11.44 -3.04
CA ASP A 26 2.47 10.89 -2.08
C ASP A 26 1.08 10.81 -2.73
N TRP A 27 0.45 9.65 -2.61
CA TRP A 27 -0.90 9.35 -3.05
C TRP A 27 -1.74 9.00 -1.83
N THR A 28 -2.95 9.54 -1.79
CA THR A 28 -3.96 9.19 -0.78
C THR A 28 -5.17 8.57 -1.46
N ASN A 29 -5.90 7.76 -0.73
CA ASN A 29 -7.10 7.15 -1.29
C ASN A 29 -8.23 8.17 -1.49
N ASP A 30 -8.95 7.98 -2.56
CA ASP A 30 -10.29 8.53 -2.72
C ASP A 30 -11.25 7.68 -1.88
N THR A 31 -11.76 8.26 -0.80
CA THR A 31 -12.59 7.53 0.17
C THR A 31 -13.93 7.07 -0.42
N ALA A 32 -14.43 7.75 -1.46
CA ALA A 32 -15.66 7.37 -2.14
C ALA A 32 -15.48 6.12 -3.03
N HIS A 33 -14.26 5.89 -3.54
CA HIS A 33 -13.96 4.80 -4.47
C HIS A 33 -12.95 3.78 -3.92
N SER A 34 -12.57 3.89 -2.63
CA SER A 34 -11.65 2.97 -1.98
C SER A 34 -12.37 2.09 -0.97
N LYS A 35 -12.07 0.78 -0.98
CA LYS A 35 -12.71 -0.20 -0.11
C LYS A 35 -11.70 -1.25 0.34
N LEU A 36 -11.70 -1.60 1.61
CA LEU A 36 -11.07 -2.81 2.13
C LEU A 36 -12.17 -3.82 2.43
N GLY A 37 -12.31 -4.83 1.57
CA GLY A 37 -13.28 -5.91 1.74
C GLY A 37 -12.61 -7.23 2.08
N PHE A 38 -13.42 -8.17 2.53
CA PHE A 38 -13.06 -9.55 2.78
C PHE A 38 -14.21 -10.49 2.40
N SER A 39 -13.86 -11.75 2.14
CA SER A 39 -14.80 -12.85 1.97
C SER A 39 -14.32 -14.03 2.80
N VAL A 40 -15.22 -14.68 3.51
CA VAL A 40 -14.92 -15.86 4.35
C VAL A 40 -15.96 -16.94 4.07
N THR A 41 -15.48 -18.12 3.68
CA THR A 41 -16.37 -19.28 3.49
C THR A 41 -16.93 -19.73 4.84
N HIS A 42 -18.26 -19.74 4.96
CA HIS A 42 -18.99 -20.15 6.14
C HIS A 42 -19.55 -21.55 5.94
N MET A 43 -19.28 -22.46 6.89
CA MET A 43 -19.73 -23.86 6.88
C MET A 43 -19.44 -24.62 5.57
N MET A 44 -18.44 -24.20 4.78
CA MET A 44 -18.10 -24.76 3.47
C MET A 44 -19.23 -24.73 2.41
N ILE A 45 -20.27 -23.91 2.64
CA ILE A 45 -21.47 -23.86 1.79
C ILE A 45 -21.68 -22.48 1.17
N SER A 46 -21.39 -21.40 1.91
CA SER A 46 -21.65 -20.04 1.48
C SER A 46 -20.53 -19.11 1.88
N ASP A 47 -20.36 -18.01 1.15
CA ASP A 47 -19.41 -16.99 1.50
C ASP A 47 -20.12 -15.84 2.23
N VAL A 48 -19.51 -15.39 3.31
CA VAL A 48 -19.85 -14.15 4.00
C VAL A 48 -18.88 -13.07 3.55
N GLU A 49 -19.42 -12.06 2.90
CA GLU A 49 -18.66 -10.88 2.50
C GLU A 49 -18.82 -9.74 3.52
N GLY A 50 -17.81 -8.92 3.61
CA GLY A 50 -17.85 -7.72 4.43
C GLY A 50 -16.76 -6.74 4.02
N TYR A 51 -16.81 -5.56 4.63
CA TYR A 51 -15.81 -4.51 4.40
C TYR A 51 -15.70 -3.59 5.63
N PHE A 52 -14.62 -2.81 5.67
CA PHE A 52 -14.44 -1.77 6.66
C PHE A 52 -14.84 -0.42 6.05
N LYS A 53 -15.73 0.32 6.72
CA LYS A 53 -16.24 1.63 6.26
C LYS A 53 -15.17 2.73 6.38
N LYS A 54 -14.24 2.61 7.35
CA LYS A 54 -13.20 3.60 7.61
C LYS A 54 -11.83 2.99 7.29
N VAL A 55 -11.29 3.36 6.15
CA VAL A 55 -9.99 2.91 5.67
C VAL A 55 -9.18 4.11 5.21
N ASN A 56 -7.94 4.20 5.66
CA ASN A 56 -6.96 5.15 5.19
C ASN A 56 -5.85 4.40 4.44
N ILE A 57 -5.52 4.84 3.22
CA ILE A 57 -4.48 4.26 2.39
C ILE A 57 -3.53 5.38 1.96
N LYS A 58 -2.25 5.20 2.23
CA LYS A 58 -1.19 6.05 1.73
C LYS A 58 -0.25 5.23 0.86
N LEU A 59 0.13 5.77 -0.30
CA LEU A 59 1.16 5.21 -1.17
C LEU A 59 2.20 6.29 -1.45
N THR A 60 3.45 5.99 -1.19
CA THR A 60 4.59 6.86 -1.50
C THR A 60 5.47 6.18 -2.53
N THR A 61 5.87 6.89 -3.58
CA THR A 61 6.75 6.37 -4.63
C THR A 61 7.60 7.48 -5.23
N THR A 62 8.79 7.13 -5.70
CA THR A 62 9.65 8.03 -6.49
C THR A 62 9.60 7.68 -7.98
N LYS A 63 9.01 6.54 -8.34
CA LYS A 63 8.97 6.03 -9.71
C LYS A 63 7.57 6.03 -10.29
N PRO A 64 7.41 6.45 -11.55
CA PRO A 64 6.11 6.46 -12.20
C PRO A 64 5.51 5.06 -12.42
N ASP A 65 6.35 4.01 -12.35
CA ASP A 65 5.92 2.61 -12.51
C ASP A 65 5.68 1.89 -11.17
N PHE A 66 5.70 2.62 -10.04
CA PHE A 66 5.41 2.13 -8.69
C PHE A 66 6.31 0.99 -8.18
N THR A 67 7.44 0.69 -8.82
CA THR A 67 8.31 -0.45 -8.42
C THR A 67 9.04 -0.25 -7.10
N ASP A 68 9.04 0.95 -6.57
CA ASP A 68 9.59 1.34 -5.26
C ASP A 68 8.48 1.78 -4.28
N ALA A 69 7.21 1.56 -4.64
CA ALA A 69 6.10 2.05 -3.84
C ALA A 69 6.09 1.44 -2.43
N VAL A 70 5.86 2.29 -1.46
CA VAL A 70 5.53 1.92 -0.09
C VAL A 70 4.05 2.19 0.13
N VAL A 71 3.31 1.15 0.48
CA VAL A 71 1.87 1.21 0.74
C VAL A 71 1.63 1.02 2.23
N GLU A 72 0.89 1.93 2.83
CA GLU A 72 0.42 1.86 4.21
C GLU A 72 -1.11 1.89 4.21
N VAL A 73 -1.71 0.93 4.92
CA VAL A 73 -3.17 0.82 5.06
C VAL A 73 -3.49 0.77 6.54
N THR A 74 -4.51 1.50 6.95
CA THR A 74 -5.10 1.42 8.29
C THR A 74 -6.60 1.34 8.16
N ALA A 75 -7.21 0.32 8.75
CA ALA A 75 -8.66 0.16 8.81
C ALA A 75 -9.12 0.16 10.27
N ASP A 76 -10.19 0.89 10.55
CA ASP A 76 -10.86 0.91 11.86
C ASP A 76 -11.70 -0.36 12.01
N VAL A 77 -11.36 -1.21 12.98
CA VAL A 77 -12.06 -2.49 13.24
C VAL A 77 -13.53 -2.27 13.58
N ALA A 78 -13.84 -1.23 14.35
CA ALA A 78 -15.23 -0.90 14.71
C ALA A 78 -16.07 -0.46 13.49
N SER A 79 -15.45 -0.20 12.36
CA SER A 79 -16.14 0.16 11.12
C SER A 79 -16.53 -1.05 10.24
N ILE A 80 -16.33 -2.27 10.73
CA ILE A 80 -16.71 -3.50 10.01
C ILE A 80 -18.20 -3.50 9.67
N ASN A 81 -18.51 -3.96 8.46
CA ASN A 81 -19.87 -4.06 7.98
C ASN A 81 -20.05 -5.32 7.13
N THR A 82 -20.99 -6.16 7.50
CA THR A 82 -21.37 -7.37 6.77
C THR A 82 -22.85 -7.36 6.42
N ASP A 83 -23.49 -6.18 6.44
CA ASP A 83 -24.92 -5.96 6.26
C ASP A 83 -25.81 -6.74 7.29
N ASN A 84 -25.24 -7.00 8.49
CA ASN A 84 -25.90 -7.64 9.61
C ASN A 84 -25.33 -7.13 10.93
N GLU A 85 -26.06 -6.25 11.61
CA GLU A 85 -25.61 -5.58 12.84
C GLU A 85 -25.24 -6.55 13.97
N LYS A 86 -26.00 -7.66 14.13
CA LYS A 86 -25.69 -8.67 15.16
C LYS A 86 -24.35 -9.35 14.88
N ARG A 87 -24.08 -9.69 13.63
CA ARG A 87 -22.80 -10.26 13.21
C ARG A 87 -21.67 -9.26 13.34
N ASP A 88 -21.89 -8.01 12.94
CA ASP A 88 -20.89 -6.94 13.05
C ASP A 88 -20.49 -6.71 14.51
N GLY A 89 -21.46 -6.69 15.43
CA GLY A 89 -21.19 -6.61 16.87
C GLY A 89 -20.39 -7.80 17.39
N HIS A 90 -20.70 -9.02 16.95
CA HIS A 90 -19.97 -10.22 17.33
C HIS A 90 -18.53 -10.23 16.77
N LEU A 91 -18.35 -9.79 15.52
CA LEU A 91 -17.02 -9.66 14.94
C LEU A 91 -16.13 -8.64 15.67
N GLN A 92 -16.72 -7.62 16.31
CA GLN A 92 -15.99 -6.63 17.09
C GLN A 92 -15.65 -7.11 18.51
N SER A 93 -16.27 -8.19 18.99
CA SER A 93 -16.05 -8.73 20.35
C SER A 93 -14.68 -9.41 20.49
N GLU A 94 -14.36 -9.80 21.73
CA GLU A 94 -13.14 -10.54 22.08
C GLU A 94 -13.03 -11.92 21.43
N ASP A 95 -14.16 -12.51 20.99
CA ASP A 95 -14.17 -13.78 20.26
C ASP A 95 -13.56 -13.68 18.86
N PHE A 96 -13.44 -12.46 18.30
CA PHE A 96 -12.94 -12.24 16.95
C PHE A 96 -11.86 -11.15 16.89
N PHE A 97 -12.22 -9.92 16.54
CA PHE A 97 -11.24 -8.85 16.34
C PHE A 97 -10.84 -8.10 17.60
N ASP A 98 -11.64 -8.21 18.68
CA ASP A 98 -11.44 -7.48 19.93
C ASP A 98 -11.17 -5.98 19.67
N ALA A 99 -12.15 -5.30 19.08
CA ALA A 99 -12.02 -3.92 18.64
C ALA A 99 -11.66 -2.94 19.78
N ALA A 100 -12.04 -3.28 21.02
CA ALA A 100 -11.73 -2.47 22.21
C ALA A 100 -10.22 -2.47 22.50
N LYS A 101 -9.56 -3.61 22.31
CA LYS A 101 -8.13 -3.79 22.58
C LYS A 101 -7.26 -3.56 21.33
N TYR A 102 -7.77 -3.95 20.18
CA TYR A 102 -7.09 -3.87 18.89
C TYR A 102 -7.92 -3.08 17.88
N PRO A 103 -8.00 -1.76 18.01
CA PRO A 103 -8.92 -0.92 17.24
C PRO A 103 -8.59 -0.82 15.76
N ALA A 104 -7.41 -1.26 15.33
CA ALA A 104 -6.97 -1.10 13.95
C ALA A 104 -6.36 -2.38 13.35
N ILE A 105 -6.68 -2.60 12.07
CA ILE A 105 -5.92 -3.49 11.18
C ILE A 105 -4.97 -2.61 10.41
N THR A 106 -3.68 -3.00 10.36
CA THR A 106 -2.67 -2.24 9.63
C THR A 106 -1.88 -3.13 8.67
N PHE A 107 -1.49 -2.56 7.54
CA PHE A 107 -0.58 -3.18 6.60
C PHE A 107 0.48 -2.18 6.17
N LYS A 108 1.73 -2.62 6.12
CA LYS A 108 2.84 -1.85 5.55
C LYS A 108 3.64 -2.72 4.60
N SER A 109 3.74 -2.29 3.35
CA SER A 109 4.52 -3.02 2.36
C SER A 109 6.02 -2.93 2.65
N THR A 110 6.72 -4.04 2.38
CA THR A 110 8.18 -4.14 2.42
C THR A 110 8.78 -4.29 1.03
N SER A 111 7.94 -4.62 0.04
CA SER A 111 8.35 -4.79 -1.35
C SER A 111 7.15 -4.63 -2.28
N PHE A 112 7.36 -3.88 -3.37
CA PHE A 112 6.38 -3.69 -4.44
C PHE A 112 7.10 -3.94 -5.77
N LYS A 113 6.92 -5.11 -6.38
CA LYS A 113 7.68 -5.55 -7.57
C LYS A 113 6.73 -5.90 -8.71
N LYS A 114 7.15 -5.66 -9.96
CA LYS A 114 6.39 -6.09 -11.13
C LYS A 114 6.13 -7.60 -11.09
N GLY A 115 4.91 -7.96 -11.43
CA GLY A 115 4.49 -9.34 -11.63
C GLY A 115 4.86 -9.85 -13.02
N LYS A 116 4.39 -11.05 -13.35
CA LYS A 116 4.66 -11.70 -14.66
C LYS A 116 3.90 -11.04 -15.81
N THR A 117 2.71 -10.50 -15.53
CA THR A 117 1.84 -9.86 -16.53
C THR A 117 1.95 -8.34 -16.42
N ALA A 118 1.91 -7.63 -17.52
CA ALA A 118 1.92 -6.17 -17.54
C ALA A 118 0.80 -5.59 -16.66
N GLY A 119 1.12 -4.53 -15.90
CA GLY A 119 0.19 -3.90 -14.96
C GLY A 119 -0.07 -4.69 -13.67
N THR A 120 0.59 -5.86 -13.49
CA THR A 120 0.48 -6.63 -12.23
C THR A 120 1.72 -6.44 -11.37
N TYR A 121 1.54 -6.61 -10.03
CA TYR A 121 2.61 -6.50 -9.06
C TYR A 121 2.48 -7.57 -7.98
N VAL A 122 3.60 -7.97 -7.43
CA VAL A 122 3.69 -8.76 -6.19
C VAL A 122 4.06 -7.80 -5.07
N VAL A 123 3.18 -7.70 -4.08
CA VAL A 123 3.33 -6.83 -2.91
C VAL A 123 3.57 -7.70 -1.69
N LYS A 124 4.72 -7.54 -1.05
CA LYS A 124 5.00 -8.18 0.23
C LYS A 124 4.93 -7.13 1.32
N GLY A 125 4.47 -7.51 2.50
CA GLY A 125 4.38 -6.58 3.61
C GLY A 125 3.99 -7.27 4.91
N ASN A 126 3.96 -6.49 5.97
CA ASN A 126 3.54 -6.93 7.29
C ASN A 126 2.09 -6.52 7.52
N LEU A 127 1.24 -7.51 7.78
CA LEU A 127 -0.15 -7.33 8.17
C LEU A 127 -0.27 -7.52 9.68
N THR A 128 -0.90 -6.57 10.34
CA THR A 128 -1.20 -6.66 11.78
C THR A 128 -2.71 -6.68 11.96
N MET A 129 -3.20 -7.73 12.60
CA MET A 129 -4.60 -7.89 13.02
C MET A 129 -4.62 -8.50 14.41
N HIS A 130 -5.58 -8.10 15.27
CA HIS A 130 -5.74 -8.66 16.61
C HIS A 130 -4.42 -8.71 17.41
N GLY A 131 -3.58 -7.67 17.28
CA GLY A 131 -2.28 -7.56 17.94
C GLY A 131 -1.16 -8.45 17.37
N VAL A 132 -1.43 -9.31 16.40
CA VAL A 132 -0.45 -10.21 15.77
C VAL A 132 0.00 -9.65 14.43
N THR A 133 1.32 -9.62 14.20
CA THR A 133 1.92 -9.19 12.94
C THR A 133 2.49 -10.38 12.18
N LYS A 134 2.11 -10.55 10.92
CA LYS A 134 2.61 -11.60 10.02
C LYS A 134 3.01 -11.04 8.66
N PRO A 135 4.07 -11.57 8.04
CA PRO A 135 4.39 -11.27 6.66
C PRO A 135 3.36 -11.92 5.72
N VAL A 136 2.87 -11.12 4.78
CA VAL A 136 1.91 -11.59 3.75
C VAL A 136 2.39 -11.22 2.36
N THR A 137 1.94 -11.98 1.36
CA THR A 137 2.18 -11.70 -0.04
C THR A 137 0.85 -11.50 -0.74
N LEU A 138 0.68 -10.36 -1.39
CA LEU A 138 -0.51 -9.94 -2.08
C LEU A 138 -0.21 -9.75 -3.58
N THR A 139 -1.23 -9.82 -4.40
CA THR A 139 -1.16 -9.47 -5.83
C THR A 139 -1.89 -8.16 -6.04
N ALA A 140 -1.28 -7.23 -6.77
CA ALA A 140 -1.89 -5.97 -7.16
C ALA A 140 -2.01 -5.89 -8.69
N VAL A 141 -3.11 -5.30 -9.16
CA VAL A 141 -3.30 -4.87 -10.55
C VAL A 141 -3.46 -3.36 -10.52
N ALA A 142 -2.61 -2.64 -11.26
CA ALA A 142 -2.63 -1.20 -11.33
C ALA A 142 -3.08 -0.71 -12.71
N LYS A 143 -3.84 0.38 -12.71
CA LYS A 143 -4.18 1.18 -13.89
C LYS A 143 -3.93 2.65 -13.57
N THR A 144 -3.32 3.37 -14.48
CA THR A 144 -3.05 4.79 -14.33
C THR A 144 -3.81 5.58 -15.38
N GLY A 145 -4.09 6.83 -15.09
CA GLY A 145 -4.78 7.73 -16.01
C GLY A 145 -4.69 9.17 -15.56
N VAL A 146 -5.39 10.03 -16.28
CA VAL A 146 -5.54 11.45 -15.96
C VAL A 146 -7.01 11.73 -15.71
N HIS A 147 -7.31 12.34 -14.58
CA HIS A 147 -8.69 12.72 -14.26
C HIS A 147 -9.23 13.72 -15.27
N PRO A 148 -10.38 13.45 -15.95
CA PRO A 148 -10.83 14.25 -17.09
C PRO A 148 -11.08 15.72 -16.76
N MET A 149 -11.55 16.02 -15.55
CA MET A 149 -11.87 17.39 -15.14
C MET A 149 -10.67 18.09 -14.47
N SER A 150 -10.08 17.47 -13.44
CA SER A 150 -9.00 18.10 -12.67
C SER A 150 -7.63 18.04 -13.34
N LYS A 151 -7.48 17.22 -14.40
CA LYS A 151 -6.22 16.97 -15.12
C LYS A 151 -5.10 16.41 -14.24
N LYS A 152 -5.41 15.98 -13.01
CA LYS A 152 -4.45 15.35 -12.09
C LYS A 152 -4.25 13.89 -12.48
N SER A 153 -3.05 13.38 -12.24
CA SER A 153 -2.76 11.95 -12.35
C SER A 153 -3.58 11.15 -11.34
N ILE A 154 -4.14 10.05 -11.79
CA ILE A 154 -4.88 9.09 -10.96
C ILE A 154 -4.32 7.70 -11.16
N ALA A 155 -4.36 6.88 -10.10
CA ALA A 155 -3.97 5.48 -10.14
C ALA A 155 -5.02 4.64 -9.42
N GLY A 156 -5.51 3.61 -10.09
CA GLY A 156 -6.42 2.62 -9.51
C GLY A 156 -5.67 1.32 -9.24
N PHE A 157 -5.81 0.78 -8.03
CA PHE A 157 -5.22 -0.49 -7.63
C PHE A 157 -6.31 -1.46 -7.18
N LYS A 158 -6.25 -2.70 -7.69
CA LYS A 158 -6.98 -3.82 -7.11
C LYS A 158 -5.95 -4.74 -6.46
N ILE A 159 -5.97 -4.82 -5.13
CA ILE A 159 -5.03 -5.63 -4.36
C ILE A 159 -5.82 -6.78 -3.74
N SER A 160 -5.30 -8.01 -3.83
CA SER A 160 -5.94 -9.20 -3.30
C SER A 160 -4.92 -10.18 -2.76
N GLY A 161 -5.36 -11.00 -1.81
CA GLY A 161 -4.58 -12.09 -1.22
C GLY A 161 -5.44 -12.88 -0.25
N THR A 162 -4.93 -14.02 0.19
CA THR A 162 -5.59 -14.88 1.17
C THR A 162 -4.72 -14.97 2.41
N VAL A 163 -5.34 -14.82 3.57
CA VAL A 163 -4.71 -14.98 4.88
C VAL A 163 -5.54 -15.94 5.73
N LYS A 164 -4.88 -16.70 6.59
CA LYS A 164 -5.59 -17.55 7.57
C LYS A 164 -5.86 -16.71 8.82
N ARG A 165 -7.13 -16.55 9.18
CA ARG A 165 -7.51 -15.80 10.39
C ARG A 165 -6.95 -16.40 11.67
N SER A 166 -6.83 -17.73 11.74
CA SER A 166 -6.21 -18.43 12.87
C SER A 166 -4.73 -18.09 13.08
N ASP A 167 -4.01 -17.66 12.04
CA ASP A 167 -2.61 -17.19 12.18
C ASP A 167 -2.52 -15.88 12.98
N PHE A 168 -3.65 -15.18 13.14
CA PHE A 168 -3.80 -13.93 13.88
C PHE A 168 -4.60 -14.12 15.18
N GLY A 169 -4.92 -15.35 15.55
CA GLY A 169 -5.73 -15.63 16.74
C GLY A 169 -7.18 -15.18 16.62
N ILE A 170 -7.72 -15.05 15.43
CA ILE A 170 -9.10 -14.67 15.18
C ILE A 170 -9.91 -15.93 14.96
N GLY A 171 -10.86 -16.21 15.85
CA GLY A 171 -11.94 -17.18 16.05
C GLY A 171 -12.12 -18.34 15.10
#